data_77b101a6d7933d7ed4cfbbd2f2fce02c
#
_entry.id   77b101a6d7933d7ed4cfbbd2f2fce02c
#
_cell.length_a   1.000
_cell.length_b   1.000
_cell.length_c   1.000
_cell.angle_alpha   90.00
_cell.angle_beta   90.00
_cell.angle_gamma   90.00
#
_symmetry.space_group_name_H-M   'P 1'
#
loop_
_entity.id
_entity.type
_entity.pdbx_description
1 polymer ?
#
loop_
_entity_poly.entity_id
_entity_poly.type
_entity_poly.pdbx_seq_one_letter_code
_entity_poly.pdbx_strand_id
1 'polypeptide(L)'
;MKKILSILTILFTFSFTSHSYSKTEIHWWYGNSGFLGDVIIEIANRFNASQDQYTVIPTGKGSYEDNMAATIAAFRAGDQPHYSQVYDAGAAIMVAQVKNGVVIGFEEMAEKYGIKVDADNYIPGIKNFYADSDGKMIGVPFNSSTCLMYANMDILKKVGIESVPKTYEEFEAMAPKIKAAGYIPLVQSHFPWIWTENFFSRHNLLMTDGNNGYDAVPTKTLFAETDA
;
A
#
# COMPACT_ATOMS: atom_id res chain seq x y z
N MET A 1 -76.75 34.42 31.12
CA MET A 1 -75.34 34.82 31.14
C MET A 1 -74.51 33.57 31.01
N LYS A 2 -74.01 33.28 29.78
CA LYS A 2 -73.20 32.09 29.45
C LYS A 2 -71.74 32.47 29.54
N LYS A 3 -71.02 31.82 30.41
CA LYS A 3 -69.54 31.96 30.53
C LYS A 3 -68.91 31.06 29.47
N ILE A 4 -68.21 31.66 28.51
CA ILE A 4 -67.37 30.97 27.53
C ILE A 4 -66.03 30.76 28.15
N LEU A 5 -65.65 29.47 28.36
CA LEU A 5 -64.37 29.07 28.83
C LEU A 5 -63.46 28.83 27.63
N SER A 6 -62.54 29.75 27.38
CA SER A 6 -61.53 29.59 26.31
C SER A 6 -60.42 28.75 26.81
N ILE A 7 -60.27 27.52 26.30
CA ILE A 7 -59.12 26.63 26.54
C ILE A 7 -58.04 27.04 25.53
N LEU A 8 -56.98 27.64 26.02
CA LEU A 8 -55.78 27.98 25.25
C LEU A 8 -54.88 26.73 25.20
N THR A 9 -54.93 26.00 24.10
CA THR A 9 -54.04 24.84 23.85
C THR A 9 -52.70 25.38 23.40
N ILE A 10 -51.68 25.35 24.30
CA ILE A 10 -50.31 25.66 23.95
C ILE A 10 -49.74 24.43 23.26
N LEU A 11 -49.59 24.50 21.92
CA LEU A 11 -48.84 23.51 21.12
C LEU A 11 -47.36 23.74 21.37
N PHE A 12 -46.75 22.91 22.22
CA PHE A 12 -45.32 22.88 22.40
C PHE A 12 -44.71 22.09 21.23
N THR A 13 -44.38 22.80 20.15
CA THR A 13 -43.59 22.22 19.04
C THR A 13 -42.16 22.01 19.52
N PHE A 14 -41.84 20.79 19.90
CA PHE A 14 -40.44 20.36 20.07
C PHE A 14 -39.78 20.40 18.68
N SER A 15 -39.14 21.50 18.37
CA SER A 15 -38.20 21.56 17.25
C SER A 15 -37.00 20.69 17.59
N PHE A 16 -37.01 19.44 17.12
CA PHE A 16 -35.79 18.64 17.06
C PHE A 16 -34.83 19.32 16.08
N THR A 17 -33.97 20.18 16.56
CA THR A 17 -32.82 20.64 15.77
C THR A 17 -31.92 19.43 15.59
N SER A 18 -32.10 18.71 14.48
CA SER A 18 -31.10 17.76 14.00
C SER A 18 -29.83 18.56 13.74
N HIS A 19 -28.91 18.52 14.64
CA HIS A 19 -27.56 18.96 14.36
C HIS A 19 -26.99 17.99 13.31
N SER A 20 -27.11 18.38 12.06
CA SER A 20 -26.35 17.72 11.00
C SER A 20 -24.89 18.07 11.24
N TYR A 21 -24.19 17.22 11.97
CA TYR A 21 -22.73 17.29 12.00
C TYR A 21 -22.25 17.00 10.60
N SER A 22 -21.59 17.97 9.97
CA SER A 22 -20.84 17.73 8.75
C SER A 22 -19.83 16.61 9.04
N LYS A 23 -19.83 15.58 8.20
CA LYS A 23 -18.84 14.50 8.31
C LYS A 23 -17.44 15.11 8.23
N THR A 24 -16.51 14.60 9.04
CA THR A 24 -15.10 15.03 8.96
C THR A 24 -14.48 14.45 7.70
N GLU A 25 -13.89 15.30 6.89
CA GLU A 25 -13.21 14.88 5.66
C GLU A 25 -11.82 14.32 5.97
N ILE A 26 -11.52 13.16 5.38
CA ILE A 26 -10.23 12.47 5.48
C ILE A 26 -9.65 12.33 4.08
N HIS A 27 -8.64 13.11 3.76
CA HIS A 27 -7.95 13.07 2.47
C HIS A 27 -6.98 11.90 2.41
N TRP A 28 -7.18 11.02 1.43
CA TRP A 28 -6.33 9.87 1.14
C TRP A 28 -5.72 10.01 -0.25
N TRP A 29 -4.39 10.18 -0.33
CA TRP A 29 -3.67 10.25 -1.59
C TRP A 29 -3.04 8.92 -1.96
N TYR A 30 -3.11 8.55 -3.25
CA TYR A 30 -2.64 7.27 -3.73
C TYR A 30 -2.02 7.37 -5.13
N GLY A 31 -1.14 6.40 -5.48
CA GLY A 31 -0.39 6.35 -6.73
C GLY A 31 -0.87 5.29 -7.73
N ASN A 32 -1.97 4.60 -7.46
CA ASN A 32 -2.51 3.60 -8.39
C ASN A 32 -3.40 4.26 -9.44
N SER A 33 -3.43 3.69 -10.66
CA SER A 33 -4.26 4.15 -11.76
C SER A 33 -5.04 2.99 -12.42
N GLY A 34 -5.95 3.31 -13.34
CA GLY A 34 -6.79 2.31 -14.01
C GLY A 34 -7.59 1.48 -13.02
N PHE A 35 -7.74 0.19 -13.29
CA PHE A 35 -8.53 -0.73 -12.46
C PHE A 35 -8.14 -0.71 -10.97
N LEU A 36 -6.86 -0.60 -10.64
CA LEU A 36 -6.42 -0.54 -9.24
C LEU A 36 -6.86 0.78 -8.57
N GLY A 37 -6.85 1.88 -9.30
CA GLY A 37 -7.40 3.15 -8.82
C GLY A 37 -8.90 3.07 -8.56
N ASP A 38 -9.65 2.41 -9.45
CA ASP A 38 -11.10 2.20 -9.29
C ASP A 38 -11.41 1.36 -8.03
N VAL A 39 -10.60 0.34 -7.73
CA VAL A 39 -10.73 -0.45 -6.49
C VAL A 39 -10.52 0.42 -5.25
N ILE A 40 -9.57 1.34 -5.25
CA ILE A 40 -9.35 2.27 -4.13
C ILE A 40 -10.56 3.17 -3.91
N ILE A 41 -11.11 3.72 -4.98
CA ILE A 41 -12.33 4.54 -4.92
C ILE A 41 -13.50 3.73 -4.35
N GLU A 42 -13.67 2.48 -4.80
CA GLU A 42 -14.74 1.60 -4.30
C GLU A 42 -14.58 1.29 -2.81
N ILE A 43 -13.35 1.04 -2.34
CA ILE A 43 -13.08 0.84 -0.90
C ILE A 43 -13.47 2.07 -0.09
N ALA A 44 -13.08 3.26 -0.54
CA ALA A 44 -13.46 4.51 0.11
C ALA A 44 -14.98 4.73 0.11
N ASN A 45 -15.67 4.46 -1.00
CA ASN A 45 -17.12 4.57 -1.10
C ASN A 45 -17.84 3.62 -0.14
N ARG A 46 -17.38 2.37 -0.04
CA ARG A 46 -17.95 1.39 0.90
C ARG A 46 -17.75 1.82 2.35
N PHE A 47 -16.58 2.34 2.70
CA PHE A 47 -16.36 2.90 4.02
C PHE A 47 -17.29 4.09 4.28
N ASN A 48 -17.39 5.03 3.36
CA ASN A 48 -18.23 6.22 3.47
C ASN A 48 -19.72 5.89 3.63
N ALA A 49 -20.17 4.78 3.01
CA ALA A 49 -21.54 4.29 3.12
C ALA A 49 -21.81 3.53 4.43
N SER A 50 -20.79 3.07 5.14
CA SER A 50 -20.91 2.24 6.34
C SER A 50 -21.06 3.02 7.64
N GLN A 51 -20.84 4.34 7.63
CA GLN A 51 -20.87 5.20 8.82
C GLN A 51 -21.14 6.67 8.44
N ASP A 52 -21.46 7.51 9.46
CA ASP A 52 -21.87 8.91 9.27
C ASP A 52 -20.93 9.95 9.89
N GLN A 53 -19.78 9.52 10.43
CA GLN A 53 -18.86 10.42 11.12
C GLN A 53 -17.80 11.00 10.19
N TYR A 54 -17.34 10.23 9.20
CA TYR A 54 -16.23 10.58 8.32
C TYR A 54 -16.60 10.45 6.86
N THR A 55 -15.91 11.22 6.01
CA THR A 55 -15.91 11.06 4.56
C THR A 55 -14.48 10.93 4.09
N VAL A 56 -14.08 9.74 3.63
CA VAL A 56 -12.79 9.53 2.99
C VAL A 56 -12.87 10.04 1.56
N ILE A 57 -11.94 10.92 1.19
CA ILE A 57 -11.80 11.51 -0.14
C ILE A 57 -10.53 10.94 -0.77
N PRO A 58 -10.64 9.89 -1.62
CA PRO A 58 -9.51 9.32 -2.31
C PRO A 58 -9.09 10.24 -3.48
N THR A 59 -7.79 10.53 -3.60
CA THR A 59 -7.24 11.36 -4.66
C THR A 59 -6.05 10.67 -5.31
N GLY A 60 -6.20 10.24 -6.57
CA GLY A 60 -5.12 9.68 -7.38
C GLY A 60 -4.11 10.74 -7.79
N LYS A 61 -2.83 10.46 -7.66
CA LYS A 61 -1.72 11.36 -8.00
C LYS A 61 -0.88 10.89 -9.19
N GLY A 62 -1.29 9.82 -9.85
CA GLY A 62 -0.59 9.27 -11.01
C GLY A 62 0.19 8.00 -10.67
N SER A 63 1.50 8.09 -10.45
CA SER A 63 2.36 7.01 -10.02
C SER A 63 2.63 7.07 -8.50
N TYR A 64 3.32 6.06 -7.97
CA TYR A 64 3.79 6.09 -6.58
C TYR A 64 4.79 7.22 -6.34
N GLU A 65 5.68 7.47 -7.31
CA GLU A 65 6.67 8.54 -7.29
C GLU A 65 6.00 9.91 -7.31
N ASP A 66 5.02 10.09 -8.19
CA ASP A 66 4.24 11.33 -8.26
C ASP A 66 3.47 11.59 -6.97
N ASN A 67 2.87 10.54 -6.38
CA ASN A 67 2.18 10.64 -5.11
C ASN A 67 3.13 11.05 -3.97
N MET A 68 4.31 10.45 -3.91
CA MET A 68 5.33 10.80 -2.91
C MET A 68 5.80 12.24 -3.09
N ALA A 69 6.12 12.65 -4.31
CA ALA A 69 6.55 14.02 -4.63
C ALA A 69 5.47 15.04 -4.25
N ALA A 70 4.20 14.76 -4.60
CA ALA A 70 3.07 15.61 -4.24
C ALA A 70 2.87 15.70 -2.72
N THR A 71 3.00 14.58 -2.01
CA THR A 71 2.86 14.54 -0.54
C THR A 71 3.95 15.38 0.15
N ILE A 72 5.20 15.26 -0.31
CA ILE A 72 6.31 16.07 0.22
C ILE A 72 6.10 17.58 -0.05
N ALA A 73 5.66 17.92 -1.26
CA ALA A 73 5.38 19.31 -1.62
C ALA A 73 4.24 19.91 -0.77
N ALA A 74 3.15 19.15 -0.61
CA ALA A 74 2.02 19.55 0.21
C ALA A 74 2.39 19.70 1.69
N PHE A 75 3.21 18.79 2.24
CA PHE A 75 3.70 18.92 3.61
C PHE A 75 4.50 20.22 3.82
N ARG A 76 5.35 20.57 2.87
CA ARG A 76 6.11 21.85 2.92
C ARG A 76 5.22 23.08 2.84
N ALA A 77 4.08 22.95 2.19
CA ALA A 77 3.08 24.02 2.07
C ALA A 77 2.07 24.06 3.24
N GLY A 78 2.09 23.06 4.13
CA GLY A 78 1.10 22.93 5.22
C GLY A 78 -0.27 22.42 4.76
N ASP A 79 -0.35 21.77 3.58
CA ASP A 79 -1.59 21.27 2.93
C ASP A 79 -1.48 19.77 2.61
N GLN A 80 -0.84 19.02 3.49
CA GLN A 80 -0.67 17.57 3.33
C GLN A 80 -1.97 16.79 3.53
N PRO A 81 -2.12 15.60 2.89
CA PRO A 81 -3.25 14.73 3.16
C PRO A 81 -3.16 14.14 4.57
N HIS A 82 -4.28 13.60 5.06
CA HIS A 82 -4.34 12.90 6.34
C HIS A 82 -3.55 11.60 6.29
N TYR A 83 -3.59 10.87 5.17
CA TYR A 83 -2.69 9.75 4.89
C TYR A 83 -2.43 9.61 3.40
N SER A 84 -1.29 9.03 3.10
CA SER A 84 -0.80 8.86 1.75
C SER A 84 -0.26 7.45 1.57
N GLN A 85 -0.55 6.85 0.41
CA GLN A 85 0.05 5.58 0.02
C GLN A 85 1.55 5.78 -0.24
N VAL A 86 2.35 4.88 0.30
CA VAL A 86 3.79 4.83 0.06
C VAL A 86 4.15 3.51 -0.61
N TYR A 87 5.31 3.45 -1.23
CA TYR A 87 5.83 2.27 -1.91
C TYR A 87 7.19 1.88 -1.29
N ASP A 88 7.82 0.82 -1.80
CA ASP A 88 9.05 0.24 -1.27
C ASP A 88 10.16 1.25 -0.97
N ALA A 89 10.61 2.02 -1.98
CA ALA A 89 11.60 3.08 -1.78
C ALA A 89 11.11 4.19 -0.85
N GLY A 90 9.81 4.46 -0.83
CA GLY A 90 9.17 5.43 0.07
C GLY A 90 9.14 4.95 1.52
N ALA A 91 9.11 3.65 1.78
CA ALA A 91 9.07 3.11 3.14
C ALA A 91 10.27 3.56 3.97
N ALA A 92 11.49 3.45 3.45
CA ALA A 92 12.71 3.90 4.13
C ALA A 92 12.68 5.40 4.43
N ILE A 93 12.18 6.22 3.48
CA ILE A 93 12.00 7.66 3.68
C ILE A 93 11.00 7.91 4.81
N MET A 94 9.89 7.18 4.85
CA MET A 94 8.86 7.35 5.87
C MET A 94 9.34 6.95 7.26
N VAL A 95 10.10 5.87 7.40
CA VAL A 95 10.74 5.50 8.68
C VAL A 95 11.60 6.64 9.23
N ALA A 96 12.41 7.27 8.38
CA ALA A 96 13.18 8.44 8.78
C ALA A 96 12.30 9.63 9.17
N GLN A 97 11.16 9.84 8.50
CA GLN A 97 10.25 10.94 8.78
C GLN A 97 9.45 10.75 10.08
N VAL A 98 9.19 9.52 10.51
CA VAL A 98 8.61 9.25 11.85
C VAL A 98 9.56 9.76 12.94
N LYS A 99 10.85 9.46 12.84
CA LYS A 99 11.88 9.94 13.78
C LYS A 99 11.99 11.48 13.81
N ASN A 100 11.64 12.15 12.72
CA ASN A 100 11.63 13.61 12.60
C ASN A 100 10.28 14.25 12.98
N GLY A 101 9.28 13.47 13.39
CA GLY A 101 7.95 13.96 13.76
C GLY A 101 7.10 14.48 12.60
N VAL A 102 7.47 14.15 11.34
CA VAL A 102 6.72 14.54 10.13
C VAL A 102 5.55 13.60 9.89
N VAL A 103 5.74 12.33 10.22
CA VAL A 103 4.74 11.26 10.10
C VAL A 103 4.57 10.62 11.48
N ILE A 104 3.35 10.28 11.85
CA ILE A 104 3.08 9.42 13.00
C ILE A 104 3.00 7.97 12.55
N GLY A 105 3.71 7.07 13.22
CA GLY A 105 3.66 5.65 12.94
C GLY A 105 2.28 5.06 13.27
N PHE A 106 1.87 4.06 12.50
CA PHE A 106 0.54 3.45 12.67
C PHE A 106 0.34 2.85 14.07
N GLU A 107 1.28 2.05 14.57
CA GLU A 107 1.17 1.47 15.92
C GLU A 107 1.27 2.54 17.01
N GLU A 108 2.13 3.54 16.84
CA GLU A 108 2.20 4.67 17.77
C GLU A 108 0.86 5.42 17.86
N MET A 109 0.23 5.66 16.70
CA MET A 109 -1.09 6.29 16.66
C MET A 109 -2.15 5.41 17.33
N ALA A 110 -2.13 4.10 17.05
CA ALA A 110 -3.07 3.15 17.66
C ALA A 110 -2.92 3.09 19.19
N GLU A 111 -1.70 3.00 19.68
CA GLU A 111 -1.40 3.04 21.13
C GLU A 111 -1.93 4.33 21.77
N LYS A 112 -1.67 5.47 21.13
CA LYS A 112 -2.11 6.79 21.62
C LYS A 112 -3.62 6.89 21.81
N TYR A 113 -4.39 6.24 20.95
CA TYR A 113 -5.86 6.27 20.99
C TYR A 113 -6.49 4.99 21.57
N GLY A 114 -5.69 4.08 22.12
CA GLY A 114 -6.17 2.83 22.72
C GLY A 114 -6.79 1.86 21.72
N ILE A 115 -6.38 1.93 20.46
CA ILE A 115 -6.85 1.04 19.39
C ILE A 115 -5.97 -0.22 19.40
N LYS A 116 -6.59 -1.39 19.54
CA LYS A 116 -5.86 -2.65 19.43
C LYS A 116 -5.57 -2.95 17.96
N VAL A 117 -4.28 -3.06 17.62
CA VAL A 117 -3.83 -3.54 16.32
C VAL A 117 -3.77 -5.08 16.36
N ASP A 118 -4.49 -5.73 15.45
CA ASP A 118 -4.40 -7.19 15.27
C ASP A 118 -3.31 -7.50 14.23
N ALA A 119 -2.07 -7.44 14.71
CA ALA A 119 -0.90 -7.65 13.87
C ALA A 119 -0.77 -9.08 13.32
N ASP A 120 -1.46 -10.06 13.92
CA ASP A 120 -1.41 -11.46 13.51
C ASP A 120 -2.30 -11.75 12.28
N ASN A 121 -3.20 -10.83 11.94
CA ASN A 121 -3.97 -10.89 10.70
C ASN A 121 -3.18 -10.57 9.44
N TYR A 122 -1.94 -10.09 9.56
CA TYR A 122 -1.09 -9.81 8.41
C TYR A 122 -0.15 -10.97 8.12
N ILE A 123 0.13 -11.19 6.83
CA ILE A 123 1.19 -12.11 6.41
C ILE A 123 2.51 -11.59 6.96
N PRO A 124 3.30 -12.42 7.69
CA PRO A 124 4.49 -11.94 8.41
C PRO A 124 5.50 -11.16 7.55
N GLY A 125 5.77 -11.61 6.32
CA GLY A 125 6.68 -10.93 5.39
C GLY A 125 6.18 -9.54 4.97
N ILE A 126 4.86 -9.36 4.86
CA ILE A 126 4.25 -8.07 4.49
C ILE A 126 4.21 -7.13 5.70
N LYS A 127 3.84 -7.65 6.86
CA LYS A 127 3.82 -6.88 8.11
C LYS A 127 5.17 -6.23 8.39
N ASN A 128 6.24 -7.01 8.30
CA ASN A 128 7.58 -6.56 8.65
C ASN A 128 8.19 -5.61 7.60
N PHE A 129 7.69 -5.61 6.38
CA PHE A 129 8.19 -4.72 5.31
C PHE A 129 8.02 -3.23 5.64
N TYR A 130 6.93 -2.87 6.31
CA TYR A 130 6.62 -1.50 6.72
C TYR A 130 6.82 -1.27 8.22
N ALA A 131 7.68 -2.06 8.85
CA ALA A 131 8.06 -1.89 10.25
C ALA A 131 9.40 -1.16 10.37
N ASP A 132 9.63 -0.56 11.54
CA ASP A 132 10.94 -0.03 11.91
C ASP A 132 11.86 -1.15 12.44
N SER A 133 13.09 -0.78 12.84
CA SER A 133 14.06 -1.71 13.42
C SER A 133 13.60 -2.40 14.72
N ASP A 134 12.64 -1.82 15.41
CA ASP A 134 12.07 -2.36 16.64
C ASP A 134 10.85 -3.27 16.35
N GLY A 135 10.50 -3.45 15.09
CA GLY A 135 9.37 -4.25 14.62
C GLY A 135 8.02 -3.57 14.72
N LYS A 136 7.97 -2.27 15.02
CA LYS A 136 6.72 -1.50 15.05
C LYS A 136 6.27 -1.15 13.64
N MET A 137 5.01 -1.42 13.33
CA MET A 137 4.43 -1.04 12.03
C MET A 137 4.29 0.48 11.93
N ILE A 138 5.04 1.07 11.01
CA ILE A 138 4.97 2.49 10.66
C ILE A 138 3.83 2.77 9.70
N GLY A 139 3.61 1.87 8.75
CA GLY A 139 2.51 1.92 7.80
C GLY A 139 1.58 0.72 7.92
N VAL A 140 0.33 0.90 7.50
CA VAL A 140 -0.63 -0.20 7.36
C VAL A 140 -0.41 -0.86 6.01
N PRO A 141 -0.12 -2.18 5.95
CA PRO A 141 -0.08 -2.89 4.69
C PRO A 141 -1.45 -2.80 3.98
N PHE A 142 -1.45 -2.24 2.78
CA PHE A 142 -2.67 -2.06 1.99
C PHE A 142 -2.73 -3.01 0.80
N ASN A 143 -1.67 -3.04 0.00
CA ASN A 143 -1.49 -3.93 -1.13
C ASN A 143 -0.02 -4.35 -1.20
N SER A 144 0.23 -5.55 -1.69
CA SER A 144 1.59 -6.05 -1.86
C SER A 144 1.69 -6.85 -3.14
N SER A 145 2.76 -6.59 -3.89
CA SER A 145 3.09 -7.32 -5.11
C SER A 145 3.99 -8.51 -4.80
N THR A 146 3.89 -9.55 -5.62
CA THR A 146 4.83 -10.67 -5.61
C THR A 146 5.23 -11.01 -7.03
N CYS A 147 6.47 -11.45 -7.24
CA CYS A 147 6.95 -11.87 -8.54
C CYS A 147 6.35 -13.22 -8.90
N LEU A 148 5.70 -13.29 -10.08
CA LEU A 148 5.15 -14.52 -10.62
C LEU A 148 5.59 -14.68 -12.09
N MET A 149 5.84 -15.92 -12.49
CA MET A 149 6.04 -16.28 -13.89
C MET A 149 4.71 -16.76 -14.47
N TYR A 150 4.17 -16.02 -15.44
CA TYR A 150 3.01 -16.45 -16.22
C TYR A 150 3.48 -17.28 -17.41
N ALA A 151 2.95 -18.50 -17.56
CA ALA A 151 3.29 -19.37 -18.64
C ALA A 151 2.12 -19.51 -19.64
N ASN A 152 2.38 -19.31 -20.91
CA ASN A 152 1.43 -19.65 -21.97
C ASN A 152 1.48 -21.14 -22.25
N MET A 153 0.57 -21.88 -21.61
CA MET A 153 0.54 -23.36 -21.71
C MET A 153 0.24 -23.87 -23.13
N ASP A 154 -0.43 -23.09 -23.97
CA ASP A 154 -0.69 -23.49 -25.35
C ASP A 154 0.59 -23.49 -26.20
N ILE A 155 1.46 -22.49 -25.96
CA ILE A 155 2.79 -22.44 -26.58
C ILE A 155 3.66 -23.59 -26.06
N LEU A 156 3.69 -23.80 -24.75
CA LEU A 156 4.50 -24.87 -24.15
C LEU A 156 4.09 -26.25 -24.69
N LYS A 157 2.81 -26.57 -24.75
CA LYS A 157 2.28 -27.81 -25.31
C LYS A 157 2.64 -28.00 -26.78
N LYS A 158 2.58 -26.93 -27.60
CA LYS A 158 2.97 -26.99 -29.01
C LYS A 158 4.41 -27.42 -29.25
N VAL A 159 5.30 -27.14 -28.29
CA VAL A 159 6.72 -27.49 -28.34
C VAL A 159 7.06 -28.74 -27.51
N GLY A 160 6.05 -29.48 -27.05
CA GLY A 160 6.22 -30.71 -26.30
C GLY A 160 6.65 -30.50 -24.84
N ILE A 161 6.26 -29.39 -24.25
CA ILE A 161 6.48 -29.07 -22.83
C ILE A 161 5.13 -29.10 -22.12
N GLU A 162 4.95 -30.00 -21.18
CA GLU A 162 3.65 -30.24 -20.53
C GLU A 162 3.51 -29.51 -19.17
N SER A 163 4.61 -29.01 -18.60
CA SER A 163 4.62 -28.35 -17.29
C SER A 163 5.45 -27.06 -17.32
N VAL A 164 5.12 -26.15 -16.41
CA VAL A 164 5.94 -24.94 -16.16
C VAL A 164 7.26 -25.32 -15.52
N PRO A 165 8.36 -24.59 -15.80
CA PRO A 165 9.64 -24.80 -15.10
C PRO A 165 9.51 -24.43 -13.63
N LYS A 166 10.20 -25.15 -12.79
CA LYS A 166 10.28 -24.91 -11.33
C LYS A 166 11.54 -24.16 -10.95
N THR A 167 12.57 -24.22 -11.79
CA THR A 167 13.85 -23.54 -11.59
C THR A 167 14.27 -22.81 -12.85
N TYR A 168 15.28 -21.95 -12.72
CA TYR A 168 15.87 -21.24 -13.88
C TYR A 168 16.60 -22.19 -14.81
N GLU A 169 17.24 -23.24 -14.30
CA GLU A 169 17.91 -24.26 -15.12
C GLU A 169 16.90 -25.04 -15.97
N GLU A 170 15.75 -25.41 -15.40
CA GLU A 170 14.67 -26.03 -16.15
C GLU A 170 14.15 -25.08 -17.25
N PHE A 171 14.01 -23.78 -16.94
CA PHE A 171 13.61 -22.78 -17.92
C PHE A 171 14.67 -22.63 -19.02
N GLU A 172 15.94 -22.55 -18.68
CA GLU A 172 17.06 -22.47 -19.62
C GLU A 172 17.07 -23.67 -20.57
N ALA A 173 16.82 -24.88 -20.06
CA ALA A 173 16.72 -26.09 -20.87
C ALA A 173 15.50 -26.08 -21.83
N MET A 174 14.41 -25.40 -21.48
CA MET A 174 13.20 -25.26 -22.31
C MET A 174 13.35 -24.18 -23.38
N ALA A 175 14.07 -23.11 -23.11
CA ALA A 175 14.14 -21.90 -23.93
C ALA A 175 14.54 -22.16 -25.40
N PRO A 176 15.51 -23.03 -25.74
CA PRO A 176 15.86 -23.34 -27.12
C PRO A 176 14.69 -23.94 -27.93
N LYS A 177 13.87 -24.82 -27.33
CA LYS A 177 12.70 -25.43 -28.00
C LYS A 177 11.64 -24.36 -28.32
N ILE A 178 11.38 -23.45 -27.39
CA ILE A 178 10.43 -22.37 -27.56
C ILE A 178 10.90 -21.43 -28.68
N LYS A 179 12.20 -21.08 -28.65
CA LYS A 179 12.82 -20.21 -29.67
C LYS A 179 12.80 -20.85 -31.09
N ALA A 180 13.11 -22.15 -31.17
CA ALA A 180 13.10 -22.87 -32.45
C ALA A 180 11.72 -22.92 -33.10
N ALA A 181 10.65 -22.85 -32.31
CA ALA A 181 9.27 -22.77 -32.75
C ALA A 181 8.81 -21.35 -33.14
N GLY A 182 9.71 -20.35 -33.08
CA GLY A 182 9.44 -18.96 -33.45
C GLY A 182 8.82 -18.10 -32.35
N TYR A 183 8.82 -18.57 -31.11
CA TYR A 183 8.31 -17.82 -29.99
C TYR A 183 9.43 -17.17 -29.18
N ILE A 184 9.10 -16.12 -28.41
CA ILE A 184 10.00 -15.48 -27.45
C ILE A 184 9.91 -16.27 -26.14
N PRO A 185 11.01 -16.88 -25.64
CA PRO A 185 10.96 -17.72 -24.44
C PRO A 185 10.57 -16.97 -23.17
N LEU A 186 11.03 -15.73 -23.02
CA LEU A 186 10.76 -14.91 -21.84
C LEU A 186 10.55 -13.45 -22.26
N VAL A 187 9.49 -12.85 -21.73
CA VAL A 187 9.25 -11.41 -21.75
C VAL A 187 9.00 -10.96 -20.33
N GLN A 188 9.61 -9.86 -19.96
CA GLN A 188 9.46 -9.34 -18.60
C GLN A 188 9.48 -7.83 -18.57
N SER A 189 8.95 -7.28 -17.48
CA SER A 189 9.12 -5.89 -17.14
C SER A 189 10.51 -5.60 -16.57
N HIS A 190 11.03 -4.41 -16.85
CA HIS A 190 12.40 -4.03 -16.48
C HIS A 190 12.48 -3.34 -15.10
N PHE A 191 11.69 -3.80 -14.14
CA PHE A 191 11.74 -3.25 -12.79
C PHE A 191 12.83 -3.92 -11.94
N PRO A 192 13.70 -3.13 -11.27
CA PRO A 192 14.79 -3.66 -10.45
C PRO A 192 14.34 -4.65 -9.38
N TRP A 193 13.21 -4.41 -8.72
CA TRP A 193 12.71 -5.28 -7.66
C TRP A 193 12.34 -6.70 -8.15
N ILE A 194 11.94 -6.86 -9.43
CA ILE A 194 11.60 -8.16 -10.00
C ILE A 194 12.84 -9.04 -10.13
N TRP A 195 13.98 -8.45 -10.47
CA TRP A 195 15.23 -9.18 -10.68
C TRP A 195 16.17 -9.06 -9.49
N THR A 196 16.73 -7.88 -9.30
CA THR A 196 17.80 -7.67 -8.35
C THR A 196 17.35 -7.99 -6.93
N GLU A 197 16.30 -7.35 -6.43
CA GLU A 197 15.82 -7.58 -5.07
C GLU A 197 15.31 -9.02 -4.87
N ASN A 198 14.61 -9.58 -5.86
CA ASN A 198 14.12 -10.95 -5.78
C ASN A 198 15.27 -11.97 -5.73
N PHE A 199 16.30 -11.81 -6.56
CA PHE A 199 17.46 -12.70 -6.53
C PHE A 199 18.24 -12.58 -5.22
N PHE A 200 18.54 -11.37 -4.78
CA PHE A 200 19.23 -11.15 -3.49
C PHE A 200 18.44 -11.74 -2.33
N SER A 201 17.13 -11.47 -2.28
CA SER A 201 16.25 -12.04 -1.26
C SER A 201 16.20 -13.56 -1.28
N ARG A 202 16.10 -14.17 -2.47
CA ARG A 202 16.07 -15.65 -2.62
C ARG A 202 17.37 -16.33 -2.19
N HIS A 203 18.50 -15.67 -2.37
CA HIS A 203 19.81 -16.15 -1.97
C HIS A 203 20.24 -15.69 -0.57
N ASN A 204 19.38 -14.98 0.14
CA ASN A 204 19.65 -14.39 1.46
C ASN A 204 20.93 -13.52 1.45
N LEU A 205 21.08 -12.71 0.40
CA LEU A 205 22.19 -11.78 0.23
C LEU A 205 21.76 -10.36 0.60
N LEU A 206 22.68 -9.60 1.15
CA LEU A 206 22.43 -8.20 1.45
C LEU A 206 22.71 -7.32 0.23
N MET A 207 21.81 -6.38 -0.04
CA MET A 207 21.96 -5.38 -1.10
C MET A 207 22.79 -4.18 -0.64
N THR A 208 22.73 -3.87 0.66
CA THR A 208 23.45 -2.75 1.28
C THR A 208 24.02 -3.18 2.63
N ASP A 209 24.99 -2.44 3.13
CA ASP A 209 25.43 -2.54 4.51
C ASP A 209 24.34 -2.12 5.50
N GLY A 210 24.63 -2.18 6.80
CA GLY A 210 23.64 -1.88 7.83
C GLY A 210 22.44 -2.84 7.82
N ASN A 211 22.65 -4.10 7.37
CA ASN A 211 21.60 -5.12 7.26
C ASN A 211 20.44 -4.65 6.38
N ASN A 212 20.74 -4.19 5.15
CA ASN A 212 19.79 -3.54 4.24
C ASN A 212 19.07 -2.32 4.85
N GLY A 213 19.74 -1.59 5.76
CA GLY A 213 19.18 -0.41 6.41
C GLY A 213 18.40 -0.68 7.69
N TYR A 214 18.30 -1.94 8.12
CA TYR A 214 17.61 -2.31 9.36
C TYR A 214 18.38 -1.87 10.62
N ASP A 215 19.69 -2.08 10.63
CA ASP A 215 20.53 -1.82 11.81
C ASP A 215 21.12 -0.40 11.80
N ALA A 216 21.39 0.13 10.61
CA ALA A 216 21.93 1.48 10.42
C ALA A 216 21.59 2.04 9.02
N VAL A 217 21.65 3.37 8.87
CA VAL A 217 21.52 3.99 7.54
C VAL A 217 22.61 3.45 6.61
N PRO A 218 22.26 2.86 5.46
CA PRO A 218 23.22 2.31 4.53
C PRO A 218 24.20 3.37 4.00
N THR A 219 25.45 3.00 3.91
CA THR A 219 26.54 3.86 3.40
C THR A 219 27.12 3.37 2.09
N LYS A 220 26.93 2.07 1.77
CA LYS A 220 27.40 1.46 0.52
C LYS A 220 26.46 0.37 0.03
N THR A 221 26.52 0.11 -1.27
CA THR A 221 25.90 -1.07 -1.88
C THR A 221 26.86 -2.25 -1.87
N LEU A 222 26.33 -3.48 -1.83
CA LEU A 222 27.09 -4.73 -1.79
C LEU A 222 26.99 -5.52 -3.10
N PHE A 223 26.33 -4.99 -4.12
CA PHE A 223 26.09 -5.70 -5.39
C PHE A 223 27.35 -6.23 -6.07
N ALA A 224 28.46 -5.48 -6.00
CA ALA A 224 29.72 -5.86 -6.63
C ALA A 224 30.60 -6.78 -5.75
N GLU A 225 30.16 -7.05 -4.52
CA GLU A 225 30.90 -7.83 -3.52
C GLU A 225 30.30 -9.23 -3.34
N THR A 226 29.24 -9.56 -4.09
CA THR A 226 28.53 -10.84 -4.01
C THR A 226 28.62 -11.60 -5.32
N ASP A 227 28.76 -12.92 -5.24
CA ASP A 227 28.75 -13.85 -6.38
C ASP A 227 27.30 -14.29 -6.77
N ALA A 228 26.35 -13.36 -6.68
CA ALA A 228 24.92 -13.64 -6.96
C ALA A 228 24.56 -13.60 -8.43
#